data_ba7c3d96a123f8e5cf69d080376abea2
#
_entry.id   ba7c3d96a123f8e5cf69d080376abea2
#
_cell.length_a   1.000
_cell.length_b   1.000
_cell.length_c   1.000
_cell.angle_alpha   90.00
_cell.angle_beta   90.00
_cell.angle_gamma   90.00
#
_symmetry.space_group_name_H-M   'P 1'
#
loop_
_entity.id
_entity.type
_entity.pdbx_description
1 polymer ?
#
loop_
_entity_poly.entity_id
_entity_poly.type
_entity_poly.pdbx_seq_one_letter_code
_entity_poly.pdbx_strand_id
1 'polypeptide(L)'
;MRFKLLIVALVASLAVVSAAAGKGKPPRSGQGCKPAVTVMLAGVLASDVDPADGDTSFTMIVKRSNKHGRAYKAAGTATINVDLKTKVRRKGAHNLGALAPNDRLLVTAKACKADLANGGMPDLTARKIAAHPAQSQ
;
A
#
# COMPACT_ATOMS: atom_id res chain seq x y z
N MET A 1 -13.58 66.22 34.40
CA MET A 1 -12.96 64.93 34.72
C MET A 1 -13.17 63.98 33.57
N ARG A 2 -12.13 63.69 32.88
CA ARG A 2 -12.22 63.03 31.60
C ARG A 2 -11.30 61.81 31.64
N PHE A 3 -11.92 60.69 31.78
CA PHE A 3 -11.21 59.43 31.68
C PHE A 3 -10.97 59.10 30.22
N LYS A 4 -9.73 59.13 29.84
CA LYS A 4 -9.30 58.61 28.54
C LYS A 4 -9.01 57.15 28.70
N LEU A 5 -9.91 56.34 28.24
CA LEU A 5 -9.69 54.91 28.08
C LEU A 5 -8.74 54.69 26.91
N LEU A 6 -7.55 54.35 27.22
CA LEU A 6 -6.58 53.81 26.26
C LEU A 6 -6.88 52.33 26.06
N ILE A 7 -7.52 52.07 24.94
CA ILE A 7 -7.67 50.68 24.50
C ILE A 7 -6.38 50.31 23.79
N VAL A 8 -5.56 49.55 24.49
CA VAL A 8 -4.41 48.90 23.89
C VAL A 8 -4.93 47.70 23.16
N ALA A 9 -5.07 47.81 21.86
CA ALA A 9 -5.34 46.68 21.01
C ALA A 9 -4.10 45.81 20.92
N LEU A 10 -4.10 44.75 21.68
CA LEU A 10 -3.10 43.69 21.58
C LEU A 10 -3.40 42.89 20.33
N VAL A 11 -2.76 43.25 19.24
CA VAL A 11 -2.78 42.40 18.04
C VAL A 11 -1.91 41.22 18.32
N ALA A 12 -2.54 40.13 18.78
CA ALA A 12 -1.91 38.84 18.81
C ALA A 12 -1.73 38.37 17.35
N SER A 13 -0.56 38.59 16.84
CA SER A 13 -0.13 37.94 15.61
C SER A 13 -0.03 36.45 15.85
N LEU A 14 -1.10 35.76 15.57
CA LEU A 14 -1.04 34.32 15.38
C LEU A 14 -0.18 34.07 14.14
N ALA A 15 1.09 33.89 14.35
CA ALA A 15 1.92 33.22 13.38
C ALA A 15 1.38 31.80 13.26
N VAL A 16 0.48 31.61 12.34
CA VAL A 16 0.16 30.30 11.83
C VAL A 16 1.43 29.81 11.18
N VAL A 17 2.25 29.16 11.96
CA VAL A 17 3.26 28.28 11.42
C VAL A 17 2.48 27.20 10.71
N SER A 18 2.14 27.45 9.48
CA SER A 18 1.85 26.37 8.56
C SER A 18 3.12 25.54 8.53
N ALA A 19 3.19 24.55 9.40
CA ALA A 19 4.02 23.44 9.14
C ALA A 19 3.49 22.86 7.84
N ALA A 20 3.88 23.43 6.73
CA ALA A 20 3.92 22.71 5.49
C ALA A 20 4.95 21.62 5.76
N ALA A 21 4.50 20.63 6.49
CA ALA A 21 5.12 19.37 6.39
C ALA A 21 5.15 19.12 4.89
N GLY A 22 6.34 19.13 4.32
CA GLY A 22 6.56 18.82 2.93
C GLY A 22 6.04 17.42 2.70
N LYS A 23 4.72 17.35 2.59
CA LYS A 23 4.01 16.13 2.34
C LYS A 23 4.01 15.94 0.86
N GLY A 24 5.21 15.66 0.37
CA GLY A 24 5.23 14.80 -0.77
C GLY A 24 4.34 13.60 -0.43
N LYS A 25 3.55 13.15 -1.36
CA LYS A 25 2.88 11.86 -1.26
C LYS A 25 3.87 10.86 -0.68
N PRO A 26 3.48 10.00 0.29
CA PRO A 26 4.38 8.99 0.79
C PRO A 26 5.02 8.29 -0.42
N PRO A 27 6.33 8.11 -0.43
CA PRO A 27 7.00 7.52 -1.58
C PRO A 27 6.30 6.20 -1.90
N ARG A 28 5.83 6.07 -3.13
CA ARG A 28 5.24 4.82 -3.59
C ARG A 28 6.27 3.73 -3.35
N SER A 29 5.89 2.70 -2.65
CA SER A 29 6.77 1.58 -2.35
C SER A 29 7.53 1.14 -3.60
N GLY A 30 8.85 1.24 -3.55
CA GLY A 30 9.72 0.84 -4.62
C GLY A 30 10.11 1.91 -5.63
N GLN A 31 9.63 3.14 -5.50
CA GLN A 31 10.10 4.26 -6.33
C GLN A 31 11.03 5.18 -5.55
N GLY A 32 12.22 5.39 -6.09
CA GLY A 32 13.16 6.40 -5.58
C GLY A 32 13.87 6.06 -4.27
N CYS A 33 13.60 4.91 -3.66
CA CYS A 33 14.30 4.52 -2.46
C CYS A 33 15.49 3.58 -2.75
N LYS A 34 16.53 3.79 -2.00
CA LYS A 34 17.71 2.91 -2.00
C LYS A 34 18.08 2.57 -0.56
N PRO A 35 18.22 1.29 -0.19
CA PRO A 35 17.96 0.13 -1.03
C PRO A 35 16.47 -0.24 -1.11
N ALA A 36 16.02 -0.58 -2.31
CA ALA A 36 14.75 -1.23 -2.51
C ALA A 36 14.92 -2.75 -2.33
N VAL A 37 13.98 -3.37 -1.66
CA VAL A 37 13.97 -4.82 -1.42
C VAL A 37 12.73 -5.45 -2.04
N THR A 38 12.84 -6.72 -2.34
CA THR A 38 11.71 -7.48 -2.87
C THR A 38 10.90 -8.08 -1.73
N VAL A 39 9.63 -7.74 -1.67
CA VAL A 39 8.64 -8.37 -0.81
C VAL A 39 7.92 -9.44 -1.60
N MET A 40 7.86 -10.65 -1.07
CA MET A 40 7.11 -11.76 -1.65
C MET A 40 6.07 -12.23 -0.65
N LEU A 41 4.83 -12.26 -1.08
CA LEU A 41 3.70 -12.72 -0.29
C LEU A 41 3.00 -13.86 -1.03
N ALA A 42 2.74 -14.94 -0.33
CA ALA A 42 1.96 -16.06 -0.84
C ALA A 42 0.74 -16.27 0.04
N GLY A 43 -0.40 -16.49 -0.57
CA GLY A 43 -1.64 -16.65 0.14
C GLY A 43 -2.83 -16.88 -0.78
N VAL A 44 -3.97 -16.36 -0.39
CA VAL A 44 -5.24 -16.58 -1.07
C VAL A 44 -5.92 -15.24 -1.32
N LEU A 45 -6.52 -15.08 -2.49
CA LEU A 45 -7.34 -13.92 -2.80
C LEU A 45 -8.60 -13.92 -1.93
N ALA A 46 -8.82 -12.83 -1.19
CA ALA A 46 -9.92 -12.75 -0.24
C ALA A 46 -11.24 -12.29 -0.86
N SER A 47 -11.19 -11.54 -1.96
CA SER A 47 -12.37 -10.95 -2.59
C SER A 47 -12.24 -10.92 -4.11
N ASP A 48 -13.35 -10.73 -4.79
CA ASP A 48 -13.35 -10.48 -6.23
C ASP A 48 -12.56 -9.21 -6.57
N VAL A 49 -11.97 -9.22 -7.74
CA VAL A 49 -11.31 -8.06 -8.33
C VAL A 49 -11.95 -7.79 -9.69
N ASP A 50 -12.64 -6.69 -9.82
CA ASP A 50 -13.28 -6.31 -11.07
C ASP A 50 -12.68 -5.00 -11.61
N PRO A 51 -11.78 -5.07 -12.59
CA PRO A 51 -11.24 -3.88 -13.23
C PRO A 51 -12.29 -3.04 -13.96
N ALA A 52 -13.41 -3.65 -14.36
CA ALA A 52 -14.51 -2.91 -14.99
C ALA A 52 -15.20 -1.97 -13.99
N ASP A 53 -15.19 -2.31 -12.71
CA ASP A 53 -15.66 -1.45 -11.62
C ASP A 53 -14.59 -0.44 -11.14
N GLY A 54 -13.43 -0.43 -11.78
CA GLY A 54 -12.33 0.47 -11.45
C GLY A 54 -11.41 -0.03 -10.34
N ASP A 55 -11.47 -1.31 -9.99
CA ASP A 55 -10.60 -1.90 -8.96
C ASP A 55 -9.13 -1.82 -9.38
N THR A 56 -8.35 -1.14 -8.57
CA THR A 56 -6.90 -1.01 -8.71
C THR A 56 -6.14 -1.62 -7.54
N SER A 57 -6.84 -2.29 -6.65
CA SER A 57 -6.28 -2.98 -5.49
C SER A 57 -7.13 -4.18 -5.12
N PHE A 58 -6.53 -5.09 -4.40
CA PHE A 58 -7.23 -6.24 -3.83
C PHE A 58 -6.64 -6.59 -2.46
N THR A 59 -7.41 -7.33 -1.68
CA THR A 59 -6.98 -7.87 -0.40
C THR A 59 -6.68 -9.36 -0.54
N MET A 60 -5.56 -9.78 0.03
CA MET A 60 -5.20 -11.19 0.12
C MET A 60 -4.99 -11.62 1.57
N ILE A 61 -5.27 -12.88 1.84
CA ILE A 61 -4.91 -13.54 3.10
C ILE A 61 -3.48 -14.05 2.94
N VAL A 62 -2.56 -13.55 3.77
CA VAL A 62 -1.14 -13.90 3.67
C VAL A 62 -0.85 -15.16 4.48
N LYS A 63 -0.42 -16.21 3.83
CA LYS A 63 -0.04 -17.48 4.47
C LYS A 63 1.47 -17.64 4.63
N ARG A 64 2.22 -17.13 3.66
CA ARG A 64 3.69 -17.20 3.65
C ARG A 64 4.27 -15.88 3.15
N SER A 65 5.48 -15.59 3.58
CA SER A 65 6.23 -14.43 3.10
C SER A 65 7.73 -14.73 3.12
N ASN A 66 8.48 -13.93 2.36
CA ASN A 66 9.91 -13.87 2.56
C ASN A 66 10.24 -13.01 3.81
N LYS A 67 11.52 -12.83 4.10
CA LYS A 67 11.97 -12.08 5.29
C LYS A 67 11.45 -10.63 5.31
N HIS A 68 11.24 -10.02 4.15
CA HIS A 68 10.78 -8.63 4.02
C HIS A 68 9.26 -8.49 4.13
N GLY A 69 8.52 -9.57 3.99
CA GLY A 69 7.06 -9.60 4.13
C GLY A 69 6.54 -10.07 5.49
N ARG A 70 7.39 -10.22 6.48
CA ARG A 70 7.02 -10.80 7.79
C ARG A 70 5.90 -10.04 8.49
N ALA A 71 5.89 -8.71 8.41
CA ALA A 71 4.85 -7.89 9.02
C ALA A 71 3.47 -8.19 8.43
N TYR A 72 3.39 -8.35 7.10
CA TYR A 72 2.16 -8.70 6.40
C TYR A 72 1.67 -10.11 6.76
N LYS A 73 2.60 -11.06 6.91
CA LYS A 73 2.25 -12.40 7.38
C LYS A 73 1.72 -12.37 8.81
N ALA A 74 2.33 -11.60 9.69
CA ALA A 74 1.89 -11.44 11.09
C ALA A 74 0.51 -10.78 11.17
N ALA A 75 0.23 -9.80 10.31
CA ALA A 75 -1.09 -9.18 10.20
C ALA A 75 -2.15 -10.13 9.62
N GLY A 76 -1.75 -11.13 8.85
CA GLY A 76 -2.63 -12.11 8.25
C GLY A 76 -3.26 -11.70 6.92
N THR A 77 -3.31 -10.41 6.62
CA THR A 77 -3.86 -9.84 5.39
C THR A 77 -2.96 -8.76 4.83
N ALA A 78 -3.06 -8.53 3.53
CA ALA A 78 -2.38 -7.43 2.85
C ALA A 78 -3.26 -6.87 1.74
N THR A 79 -3.30 -5.55 1.62
CA THR A 79 -3.89 -4.87 0.47
C THR A 79 -2.79 -4.61 -0.55
N ILE A 80 -3.02 -5.05 -1.77
CA ILE A 80 -2.07 -4.97 -2.87
C ILE A 80 -2.62 -4.05 -3.94
N ASN A 81 -1.88 -3.01 -4.24
CA ASN A 81 -2.19 -2.12 -5.35
C ASN A 81 -1.69 -2.70 -6.67
N VAL A 82 -2.40 -2.41 -7.72
CA VAL A 82 -2.10 -2.87 -9.09
C VAL A 82 -2.01 -1.66 -9.99
N ASP A 83 -1.02 -1.63 -10.85
CA ASP A 83 -0.84 -0.59 -11.86
C ASP A 83 -0.68 -1.20 -13.26
N LEU A 84 -0.53 -0.34 -14.26
CA LEU A 84 -0.37 -0.78 -15.66
C LEU A 84 0.92 -1.58 -15.91
N LYS A 85 1.87 -1.54 -14.99
CA LYS A 85 3.14 -2.28 -15.08
C LYS A 85 3.07 -3.63 -14.38
N THR A 86 2.01 -3.89 -13.64
CA THR A 86 1.80 -5.16 -12.94
C THR A 86 1.57 -6.28 -13.95
N LYS A 87 2.38 -7.32 -13.86
CA LYS A 87 2.23 -8.52 -14.69
C LYS A 87 1.39 -9.55 -13.95
N VAL A 88 0.26 -9.90 -14.53
CA VAL A 88 -0.64 -10.94 -13.99
C VAL A 88 -0.54 -12.20 -14.83
N ARG A 89 -0.50 -13.35 -14.20
CA ARG A 89 -0.54 -14.67 -14.85
C ARG A 89 -1.46 -15.61 -14.09
N ARG A 90 -2.47 -16.13 -14.78
CA ARG A 90 -3.39 -17.13 -14.28
C ARG A 90 -3.82 -18.05 -15.42
N LYS A 91 -3.38 -19.32 -15.44
CA LYS A 91 -3.74 -20.31 -16.48
C LYS A 91 -3.72 -19.76 -17.92
N GLY A 92 -2.65 -19.07 -18.31
CA GLY A 92 -2.55 -18.47 -19.65
C GLY A 92 -3.26 -17.14 -19.81
N ALA A 93 -4.07 -16.69 -18.86
CA ALA A 93 -4.62 -15.33 -18.82
C ALA A 93 -3.62 -14.35 -18.20
N HIS A 94 -3.62 -13.10 -18.66
CA HIS A 94 -2.65 -12.10 -18.27
C HIS A 94 -3.29 -10.78 -17.81
N ASN A 95 -4.53 -10.83 -17.37
CA ASN A 95 -5.26 -9.65 -16.92
C ASN A 95 -5.74 -9.80 -15.47
N LEU A 96 -5.99 -8.67 -14.84
CA LEU A 96 -6.44 -8.63 -13.45
C LEU A 96 -7.84 -9.25 -13.28
N GLY A 97 -8.72 -9.09 -14.25
CA GLY A 97 -10.07 -9.65 -14.22
C GLY A 97 -10.12 -11.18 -14.30
N ALA A 98 -8.99 -11.84 -14.60
CA ALA A 98 -8.92 -13.28 -14.58
C ALA A 98 -8.79 -13.86 -13.14
N LEU A 99 -8.44 -13.02 -12.15
CA LEU A 99 -8.35 -13.45 -10.76
C LEU A 99 -9.73 -13.77 -10.21
N ALA A 100 -9.83 -14.86 -9.47
CA ALA A 100 -11.06 -15.31 -8.84
C ALA A 100 -10.88 -15.48 -7.32
N PRO A 101 -11.95 -15.34 -6.51
CA PRO A 101 -11.87 -15.59 -5.09
C PRO A 101 -11.28 -16.96 -4.81
N ASN A 102 -10.54 -17.06 -3.72
CA ASN A 102 -9.83 -18.27 -3.30
C ASN A 102 -8.69 -18.72 -4.21
N ASP A 103 -8.35 -17.97 -5.25
CA ASP A 103 -7.13 -18.22 -6.01
C ASP A 103 -5.91 -18.17 -5.09
N ARG A 104 -4.99 -19.09 -5.29
CA ARG A 104 -3.70 -19.05 -4.62
C ARG A 104 -2.81 -18.06 -5.34
N LEU A 105 -2.34 -17.06 -4.61
CA LEU A 105 -1.55 -15.97 -5.15
C LEU A 105 -0.10 -16.03 -4.67
N LEU A 106 0.81 -15.72 -5.58
CA LEU A 106 2.17 -15.32 -5.27
C LEU A 106 2.37 -13.90 -5.81
N VAL A 107 2.49 -12.95 -4.89
CA VAL A 107 2.67 -11.54 -5.20
C VAL A 107 4.11 -11.15 -4.97
N THR A 108 4.70 -10.49 -5.95
CA THR A 108 6.04 -9.91 -5.85
C THR A 108 5.92 -8.41 -5.99
N ALA A 109 6.40 -7.69 -4.99
CA ALA A 109 6.40 -6.23 -4.96
C ALA A 109 7.78 -5.69 -4.56
N LYS A 110 8.01 -4.42 -4.76
CA LYS A 110 9.19 -3.71 -4.26
C LYS A 110 8.77 -2.78 -3.14
N ALA A 111 9.60 -2.68 -2.12
CA ALA A 111 9.42 -1.73 -1.03
C ALA A 111 10.77 -1.13 -0.62
N CYS A 112 10.72 0.02 0.02
CA CYS A 112 11.91 0.59 0.65
C CYS A 112 12.27 -0.23 1.89
N LYS A 113 13.52 -0.60 2.03
CA LYS A 113 13.99 -1.32 3.23
C LYS A 113 13.69 -0.55 4.50
N ALA A 114 13.85 0.78 4.47
CA ALA A 114 13.57 1.64 5.62
C ALA A 114 12.10 1.61 6.04
N ASP A 115 11.17 1.53 5.08
CA ASP A 115 9.73 1.50 5.35
C ASP A 115 9.27 0.19 5.99
N LEU A 116 10.04 -0.87 5.80
CA LEU A 116 9.79 -2.18 6.40
C LEU A 116 10.44 -2.35 7.77
N ALA A 117 11.26 -1.39 8.19
CA ALA A 117 11.92 -1.45 9.48
C ALA A 117 10.90 -1.38 10.63
N ASN A 118 11.21 -2.04 11.74
CA ASN A 118 10.36 -2.03 12.94
C ASN A 118 8.92 -2.52 12.71
N GLY A 119 8.72 -3.44 11.79
CA GLY A 119 7.39 -3.99 11.48
C GLY A 119 6.53 -3.06 10.62
N GLY A 120 7.13 -2.10 9.93
CA GLY A 120 6.41 -1.23 9.00
C GLY A 120 5.72 -2.01 7.88
N MET A 121 4.55 -1.54 7.49
CA MET A 121 3.73 -2.14 6.43
C MET A 121 3.37 -1.06 5.40
N PRO A 122 4.32 -0.64 4.55
CA PRO A 122 4.02 0.31 3.49
C PRO A 122 3.05 -0.29 2.47
N ASP A 123 2.32 0.57 1.77
CA ASP A 123 1.47 0.14 0.66
C ASP A 123 2.32 -0.55 -0.41
N LEU A 124 1.92 -1.73 -0.82
CA LEU A 124 2.59 -2.51 -1.84
C LEU A 124 1.90 -2.35 -3.19
N THR A 125 2.68 -2.04 -4.22
CA THR A 125 2.24 -2.15 -5.60
C THR A 125 2.88 -3.39 -6.22
N ALA A 126 2.05 -4.31 -6.68
CA ALA A 126 2.52 -5.55 -7.26
C ALA A 126 3.28 -5.29 -8.55
N ARG A 127 4.40 -5.95 -8.71
CA ARG A 127 5.11 -6.04 -9.99
C ARG A 127 4.71 -7.27 -10.76
N LYS A 128 4.47 -8.36 -10.05
CA LYS A 128 4.04 -9.63 -10.62
C LYS A 128 3.06 -10.32 -9.69
N ILE A 129 2.03 -10.87 -10.26
CA ILE A 129 1.05 -11.71 -9.59
C ILE A 129 0.98 -13.01 -10.36
N ALA A 130 1.33 -14.11 -9.71
CA ALA A 130 1.09 -15.44 -10.23
C ALA A 130 -0.08 -16.04 -9.46
N ALA A 131 -1.14 -16.42 -10.16
CA ALA A 131 -2.34 -16.97 -9.57
C ALA A 131 -2.57 -18.40 -10.05
N HIS A 132 -2.97 -19.23 -9.15
CA HIS A 132 -3.41 -20.61 -9.42
C HIS A 132 -4.83 -20.77 -8.89
N PRO A 133 -5.73 -21.40 -9.65
CA PRO A 133 -7.08 -21.65 -9.16
C PRO A 133 -7.07 -22.37 -7.82
N ALA A 134 -8.13 -22.15 -7.06
CA ALA A 134 -8.37 -22.92 -5.85
C ALA A 134 -8.35 -24.42 -6.20
N GLN A 135 -7.71 -25.20 -5.36
CA GLN A 135 -7.81 -26.65 -5.52
C GLN A 135 -9.23 -27.07 -5.15
N SER A 136 -9.94 -27.64 -6.10
CA SER A 136 -11.16 -28.38 -5.80
C SER A 136 -10.75 -29.60 -4.96
N GLN A 137 -11.29 -29.65 -3.76
CA GLN A 137 -11.21 -30.86 -2.95
C GLN A 137 -12.19 -31.90 -3.48
#